data_ebe10c523764f3328dd6b5a646eb3523
#
_entry.id   ebe10c523764f3328dd6b5a646eb3523
#
_cell.length_a   1.000
_cell.length_b   1.000
_cell.length_c   1.000
_cell.angle_alpha   90.00
_cell.angle_beta   90.00
_cell.angle_gamma   90.00
#
_symmetry.space_group_name_H-M   'P 1'
#
loop_
_entity.id
_entity.type
_entity.pdbx_description
1 polymer ?
#
loop_
_entity_poly.entity_id
_entity_poly.type
_entity_poly.pdbx_seq_one_letter_code
_entity_poly.pdbx_strand_id
1 'polypeptide(L)'
;MKKLIFVYNAHSGRFNAHLDSLHKVLSPATYSCKLCKLTHGIFRERTSWKTFREKSSFEMEFLHKDKFLKKYNSLEYTKLNFPVVLKEDDNNIELFLAKSDFDHLKTEKDLITEIERRTKLL
;
A
#
# COMPACT_ATOMS: atom_id res chain seq x y z
N MET A 1 -3.70 20.02 -0.97
CA MET A 1 -3.83 18.91 -1.92
C MET A 1 -3.88 17.59 -1.14
N LYS A 2 -4.77 16.70 -1.53
CA LYS A 2 -4.90 15.43 -0.84
C LYS A 2 -3.86 14.43 -1.31
N LYS A 3 -3.31 13.69 -0.36
CA LYS A 3 -2.30 12.67 -0.64
C LYS A 3 -2.71 11.36 -0.01
N LEU A 4 -2.49 10.25 -0.73
CA LEU A 4 -2.65 8.91 -0.21
C LEU A 4 -1.27 8.32 0.05
N ILE A 5 -1.08 7.79 1.25
CA ILE A 5 0.18 7.18 1.68
C ILE A 5 -0.02 5.68 1.77
N PHE A 6 0.63 4.96 0.87
CA PHE A 6 0.54 3.49 0.81
C PHE A 6 1.72 2.90 1.55
N VAL A 7 1.46 2.15 2.61
CA VAL A 7 2.52 1.57 3.43
C VAL A 7 2.51 0.06 3.30
N TYR A 8 3.57 -0.47 2.71
CA TYR A 8 3.74 -1.91 2.51
C TYR A 8 4.19 -2.58 3.80
N ASN A 9 3.72 -3.81 4.01
CA ASN A 9 4.17 -4.62 5.15
C ASN A 9 5.49 -5.33 4.79
N ALA A 10 6.53 -4.53 4.58
CA ALA A 10 7.84 -5.02 4.20
C ALA A 10 8.91 -4.00 4.63
N HIS A 11 10.11 -4.50 4.89
CA HIS A 11 11.26 -3.66 5.26
C HIS A 11 12.13 -3.40 4.04
N SER A 12 12.43 -2.13 3.80
CA SER A 12 13.18 -1.70 2.60
C SER A 12 14.63 -2.20 2.58
N GLY A 13 15.24 -2.40 3.74
CA GLY A 13 16.64 -2.80 3.81
C GLY A 13 16.90 -4.29 3.74
N ARG A 14 15.86 -5.12 3.83
CA ARG A 14 16.00 -6.58 3.89
C ARG A 14 15.98 -7.25 2.54
N PHE A 15 15.08 -6.79 1.70
CA PHE A 15 14.87 -7.38 0.38
C PHE A 15 14.78 -6.28 -0.64
N ASN A 16 15.43 -6.48 -1.78
CA ASN A 16 15.16 -5.64 -2.94
C ASN A 16 13.92 -6.24 -3.64
N ALA A 17 13.44 -5.56 -4.67
CA ALA A 17 12.22 -5.99 -5.37
C ALA A 17 12.34 -7.42 -5.91
N HIS A 18 13.53 -7.82 -6.34
CA HIS A 18 13.78 -9.15 -6.87
C HIS A 18 13.63 -10.21 -5.77
N LEU A 19 14.22 -9.97 -4.60
CA LEU A 19 14.15 -10.91 -3.49
C LEU A 19 12.73 -11.04 -2.94
N ASP A 20 11.99 -9.93 -2.89
CA ASP A 20 10.58 -9.96 -2.50
C ASP A 20 9.77 -10.82 -3.47
N SER A 21 10.02 -10.66 -4.76
CA SER A 21 9.34 -11.46 -5.77
C SER A 21 9.66 -12.93 -5.64
N LEU A 22 10.92 -13.25 -5.35
CA LEU A 22 11.34 -14.63 -5.17
C LEU A 22 10.70 -15.26 -3.93
N HIS A 23 10.64 -14.53 -2.83
CA HIS A 23 9.94 -14.98 -1.63
C HIS A 23 8.48 -15.26 -1.93
N LYS A 24 7.84 -14.38 -2.68
CA LYS A 24 6.43 -14.51 -3.07
C LYS A 24 6.17 -15.78 -3.87
N VAL A 25 7.13 -16.17 -4.73
CA VAL A 25 7.03 -17.38 -5.55
C VAL A 25 7.29 -18.64 -4.71
N LEU A 26 8.34 -18.62 -3.89
CA LEU A 26 8.78 -19.79 -3.14
C LEU A 26 7.94 -20.06 -1.89
N SER A 27 7.41 -19.02 -1.25
CA SER A 27 6.67 -19.15 0.00
C SER A 27 5.49 -18.20 0.04
N PRO A 28 4.52 -18.35 -0.89
CA PRO A 28 3.39 -17.42 -0.95
C PRO A 28 2.55 -17.40 0.33
N ALA A 29 2.50 -18.50 1.06
CA ALA A 29 1.72 -18.58 2.30
C ALA A 29 2.32 -17.73 3.42
N THR A 30 3.62 -17.44 3.37
CA THR A 30 4.29 -16.62 4.38
C THR A 30 4.46 -15.17 3.95
N TYR A 31 4.10 -14.84 2.70
CA TYR A 31 4.16 -13.48 2.19
C TYR A 31 2.93 -12.71 2.64
N SER A 32 3.11 -11.87 3.66
CA SER A 32 1.99 -11.24 4.37
C SER A 32 1.52 -9.90 3.81
N CYS A 33 2.19 -9.36 2.81
CA CYS A 33 1.83 -8.03 2.28
C CYS A 33 0.78 -8.13 1.18
N LYS A 34 -0.49 -7.99 1.56
CA LYS A 34 -1.60 -8.03 0.61
C LYS A 34 -1.52 -6.90 -0.40
N LEU A 35 -1.14 -5.70 0.04
CA LEU A 35 -0.99 -4.55 -0.86
C LEU A 35 0.05 -4.83 -1.94
N CYS A 36 1.17 -5.46 -1.57
CA CYS A 36 2.19 -5.82 -2.53
C CYS A 36 1.66 -6.81 -3.56
N LYS A 37 0.87 -7.79 -3.11
CA LYS A 37 0.29 -8.79 -4.00
C LYS A 37 -0.70 -8.17 -5.00
N LEU A 38 -1.46 -7.19 -4.56
CA LEU A 38 -2.48 -6.55 -5.39
C LEU A 38 -1.87 -5.63 -6.43
N THR A 39 -0.79 -4.92 -6.08
CA THR A 39 -0.20 -3.91 -6.97
C THR A 39 0.90 -4.45 -7.86
N HIS A 40 1.54 -5.53 -7.44
CA HIS A 40 2.70 -6.11 -8.16
C HIS A 40 2.47 -7.58 -8.47
N GLY A 41 2.90 -7.99 -9.67
CA GLY A 41 3.03 -9.39 -10.00
C GLY A 41 4.31 -9.97 -9.41
N ILE A 42 4.84 -11.03 -10.03
CA ILE A 42 6.02 -11.70 -9.49
C ILE A 42 7.27 -10.83 -9.58
N PHE A 43 7.47 -10.14 -10.71
CA PHE A 43 8.70 -9.39 -10.96
C PHE A 43 8.49 -7.90 -11.22
N ARG A 44 7.26 -7.45 -11.37
CA ARG A 44 7.00 -6.05 -11.70
C ARG A 44 5.62 -5.62 -11.29
N GLU A 45 5.43 -4.31 -11.25
CA GLU A 45 4.14 -3.69 -10.96
C GLU A 45 3.11 -4.07 -12.03
N ARG A 46 1.88 -4.31 -11.62
CA ARG A 46 0.80 -4.63 -12.57
C ARG A 46 0.44 -3.41 -13.40
N THR A 47 0.21 -3.63 -14.68
CA THR A 47 -0.01 -2.54 -15.64
C THR A 47 -1.23 -1.68 -15.31
N SER A 48 -2.35 -2.31 -14.96
CA SER A 48 -3.57 -1.57 -14.64
C SER A 48 -3.41 -0.70 -13.39
N TRP A 49 -2.68 -1.18 -12.39
CA TRP A 49 -2.37 -0.40 -11.20
C TRP A 49 -1.46 0.78 -11.53
N LYS A 50 -0.43 0.54 -12.31
CA LYS A 50 0.51 1.58 -12.73
C LYS A 50 -0.22 2.70 -13.47
N THR A 51 -1.10 2.33 -14.41
CA THR A 51 -1.88 3.30 -15.18
C THR A 51 -2.78 4.11 -14.25
N PHE A 52 -3.45 3.45 -13.31
CA PHE A 52 -4.33 4.11 -12.36
C PHE A 52 -3.58 5.15 -11.52
N ARG A 53 -2.44 4.76 -10.92
CA ARG A 53 -1.72 5.68 -10.04
C ARG A 53 -1.09 6.85 -10.81
N GLU A 54 -0.68 6.62 -12.07
CA GLU A 54 -0.10 7.68 -12.89
C GLU A 54 -1.15 8.71 -13.34
N LYS A 55 -2.40 8.28 -13.50
CA LYS A 55 -3.49 9.14 -13.93
C LYS A 55 -4.31 9.72 -12.79
N SER A 56 -4.03 9.32 -11.56
CA SER A 56 -4.77 9.79 -10.40
C SER A 56 -4.56 11.29 -10.17
N SER A 57 -5.64 11.98 -9.76
CA SER A 57 -5.56 13.38 -9.34
C SER A 57 -4.99 13.53 -7.94
N PHE A 58 -4.89 12.44 -7.18
CA PHE A 58 -4.29 12.46 -5.85
C PHE A 58 -2.79 12.27 -5.95
N GLU A 59 -2.06 12.96 -5.07
CA GLU A 59 -0.66 12.63 -4.87
C GLU A 59 -0.60 11.29 -4.15
N MET A 60 0.31 10.41 -4.56
CA MET A 60 0.48 9.10 -3.94
C MET A 60 1.91 8.91 -3.50
N GLU A 61 2.09 8.50 -2.26
CA GLU A 61 3.41 8.18 -1.70
C GLU A 61 3.42 6.71 -1.33
N PHE A 62 4.51 6.01 -1.69
CA PHE A 62 4.65 4.58 -1.44
C PHE A 62 5.85 4.36 -0.55
N LEU A 63 5.63 3.78 0.64
CA LEU A 63 6.69 3.57 1.62
C LEU A 63 6.67 2.15 2.13
N HIS A 64 7.85 1.59 2.38
CA HIS A 64 7.97 0.38 3.17
C HIS A 64 7.73 0.73 4.63
N LYS A 65 7.34 -0.27 5.42
CA LYS A 65 6.97 -0.07 6.83
C LYS A 65 8.04 0.67 7.63
N ASP A 66 9.31 0.26 7.50
CA ASP A 66 10.40 0.87 8.24
C ASP A 66 10.61 2.34 7.87
N LYS A 67 10.48 2.66 6.58
CA LYS A 67 10.63 4.04 6.10
C LYS A 67 9.47 4.91 6.57
N PHE A 68 8.26 4.35 6.56
CA PHE A 68 7.08 5.06 7.03
C PHE A 68 7.21 5.44 8.50
N LEU A 69 7.57 4.47 9.35
CA LEU A 69 7.70 4.70 10.80
C LEU A 69 8.80 5.71 11.13
N LYS A 70 9.84 5.77 10.30
CA LYS A 70 10.91 6.75 10.47
C LYS A 70 10.49 8.14 10.03
N LYS A 71 9.80 8.24 8.89
CA LYS A 71 9.38 9.53 8.32
C LYS A 71 8.24 10.17 9.12
N TYR A 72 7.25 9.38 9.50
CA TYR A 72 6.09 9.84 10.26
C TYR A 72 6.21 9.35 11.70
N ASN A 73 7.19 9.86 12.41
CA ASN A 73 7.57 9.40 13.74
C ASN A 73 6.51 9.72 14.79
N SER A 74 5.58 8.79 15.00
CA SER A 74 4.51 8.93 15.98
C SER A 74 4.23 7.57 16.63
N LEU A 75 4.01 7.56 17.93
CA LEU A 75 3.71 6.33 18.67
C LEU A 75 2.43 5.67 18.18
N GLU A 76 1.44 6.42 17.77
CA GLU A 76 0.18 5.83 17.32
C GLU A 76 0.35 5.01 16.05
N TYR A 77 1.33 5.36 15.19
CA TYR A 77 1.58 4.60 13.96
C TYR A 77 2.26 3.26 14.21
N THR A 78 2.97 3.12 15.35
CA THR A 78 3.58 1.83 15.70
C THR A 78 2.55 0.78 16.05
N LYS A 79 1.31 1.20 16.34
CA LYS A 79 0.21 0.30 16.67
C LYS A 79 -0.61 -0.11 15.46
N LEU A 80 -0.31 0.43 14.29
CA LEU A 80 -1.03 0.09 13.08
C LEU A 80 -0.67 -1.31 12.59
N ASN A 81 -1.64 -1.98 11.99
CA ASN A 81 -1.41 -3.24 11.28
C ASN A 81 -1.20 -2.93 9.80
N PHE A 82 -0.19 -3.52 9.21
CA PHE A 82 0.17 -3.25 7.81
C PHE A 82 -0.19 -4.44 6.93
N PRO A 83 -0.49 -4.21 5.65
CA PRO A 83 -0.43 -2.95 4.93
C PRO A 83 -1.57 -2.01 5.30
N VAL A 84 -1.37 -0.73 5.03
CA VAL A 84 -2.36 0.30 5.36
C VAL A 84 -2.25 1.42 4.33
N VAL A 85 -3.35 2.12 4.08
CA VAL A 85 -3.35 3.35 3.29
C VAL A 85 -3.87 4.47 4.16
N LEU A 86 -3.14 5.56 4.21
CA LEU A 86 -3.51 6.75 4.99
C LEU A 86 -3.80 7.89 4.02
N LYS A 87 -4.67 8.80 4.46
CA LYS A 87 -5.00 10.01 3.70
C LYS A 87 -4.43 11.21 4.45
N GLU A 88 -3.67 12.04 3.77
CA GLU A 88 -3.16 13.28 4.31
C GLU A 88 -3.85 14.46 3.63
N ASP A 89 -4.41 15.37 4.44
CA ASP A 89 -5.11 16.56 3.97
C ASP A 89 -4.84 17.68 4.97
N ASP A 90 -4.10 18.72 4.54
CA ASP A 90 -3.79 19.89 5.38
C ASP A 90 -3.21 19.52 6.75
N ASN A 91 -2.20 18.65 6.76
CA ASN A 91 -1.50 18.17 7.95
C ASN A 91 -2.30 17.22 8.84
N ASN A 92 -3.51 16.87 8.43
CA ASN A 92 -4.30 15.83 9.09
C ASN A 92 -4.09 14.51 8.38
N ILE A 93 -3.70 13.48 9.14
CA ILE A 93 -3.51 12.15 8.59
C ILE A 93 -4.56 11.23 9.20
N GLU A 94 -5.35 10.60 8.33
CA GLU A 94 -6.42 9.71 8.73
C GLU A 94 -6.28 8.36 8.04
N LEU A 95 -6.82 7.33 8.69
CA LEU A 95 -6.84 5.99 8.09
C LEU A 95 -7.80 5.98 6.91
N PHE A 96 -7.31 5.54 5.76
CA PHE A 96 -8.12 5.45 4.54
C PHE A 96 -8.52 4.00 4.24
N LEU A 97 -7.54 3.09 4.26
CA LEU A 97 -7.77 1.64 4.14
C LEU A 97 -6.98 0.94 5.23
N ALA A 98 -7.68 0.21 6.10
CA ALA A 98 -7.06 -0.59 7.15
C ALA A 98 -6.62 -1.96 6.59
N LYS A 99 -5.78 -2.66 7.34
CA LYS A 99 -5.35 -4.01 6.94
C LYS A 99 -6.55 -4.92 6.67
N SER A 100 -7.58 -4.84 7.50
CA SER A 100 -8.78 -5.67 7.35
C SER A 100 -9.54 -5.38 6.06
N ASP A 101 -9.45 -4.16 5.53
CA ASP A 101 -10.10 -3.82 4.27
C ASP A 101 -9.49 -4.57 3.09
N PHE A 102 -8.20 -4.89 3.17
CA PHE A 102 -7.51 -5.64 2.12
C PHE A 102 -7.96 -7.09 2.05
N ASP A 103 -8.52 -7.62 3.12
CA ASP A 103 -8.98 -9.02 3.15
C ASP A 103 -10.10 -9.28 2.16
N HIS A 104 -10.84 -8.25 1.78
CA HIS A 104 -11.96 -8.35 0.84
C HIS A 104 -11.54 -8.07 -0.61
N LEU A 105 -10.29 -7.70 -0.83
CA LEU A 105 -9.78 -7.36 -2.15
C LEU A 105 -9.01 -8.56 -2.72
N LYS A 106 -9.35 -8.96 -3.94
CA LYS A 106 -8.75 -10.15 -4.57
C LYS A 106 -7.84 -9.81 -5.73
N THR A 107 -8.09 -8.69 -6.41
CA THR A 107 -7.34 -8.29 -7.60
C THR A 107 -6.97 -6.81 -7.52
N GLU A 108 -6.06 -6.38 -8.39
CA GLU A 108 -5.70 -4.96 -8.47
C GLU A 108 -6.89 -4.11 -8.89
N LYS A 109 -7.82 -4.68 -9.64
CA LYS A 109 -9.06 -3.97 -10.03
C LYS A 109 -9.95 -3.73 -8.83
N ASP A 110 -10.03 -4.69 -7.91
CA ASP A 110 -10.79 -4.52 -6.67
C ASP A 110 -10.21 -3.36 -5.84
N LEU A 111 -8.89 -3.28 -5.77
CA LEU A 111 -8.21 -2.20 -5.05
C LEU A 111 -8.51 -0.85 -5.69
N ILE A 112 -8.39 -0.76 -7.00
CA ILE A 112 -8.67 0.47 -7.74
C ILE A 112 -10.11 0.91 -7.52
N THR A 113 -11.06 -0.01 -7.62
CA THR A 113 -12.48 0.27 -7.42
C THR A 113 -12.74 0.79 -6.01
N GLU A 114 -12.12 0.17 -5.01
CA GLU A 114 -12.30 0.59 -3.63
C GLU A 114 -11.73 1.98 -3.36
N ILE A 115 -10.56 2.28 -3.92
CA ILE A 115 -9.96 3.61 -3.81
C ILE A 115 -10.87 4.65 -4.46
N GLU A 116 -11.37 4.37 -5.66
CA GLU A 116 -12.27 5.29 -6.37
C GLU A 116 -13.55 5.52 -5.59
N ARG A 117 -14.13 4.46 -5.05
CA ARG A 117 -15.35 4.56 -4.25
C ARG A 117 -15.15 5.45 -3.03
N ARG A 118 -14.05 5.25 -2.31
CA ARG A 118 -13.77 6.02 -1.09
C ARG A 118 -13.39 7.46 -1.38
N THR A 119 -12.71 7.70 -2.49
CA THR A 119 -12.33 9.08 -2.86
C THR A 119 -13.55 9.90 -3.28
N LYS A 120 -14.60 9.27 -3.82
CA LYS A 120 -15.86 9.97 -4.13
C LYS A 120 -16.60 10.41 -2.88
N LEU A 121 -16.33 9.80 -1.73
CA LEU A 121 -16.97 10.15 -0.47
C LEU A 121 -16.25 11.30 0.25
N LEU A 122 -15.12 11.72 -0.27
CA LEU A 122 -14.37 12.86 0.29
C LEU A 122 -14.92 14.20 -0.23
#